data_7bb42e794ab1c0aed2b8622016464c9c
#
_entry.id   7bb42e794ab1c0aed2b8622016464c9c
#
_cell.length_a   1.000
_cell.length_b   1.000
_cell.length_c   1.000
_cell.angle_alpha   90.00
_cell.angle_beta   90.00
_cell.angle_gamma   90.00
#
_symmetry.space_group_name_H-M   'P 1'
#
loop_
_entity.id
_entity.type
_entity.pdbx_description
1 polymer ?
#
loop_
_entity_poly.entity_id
_entity_poly.type
_entity_poly.pdbx_seq_one_letter_code
_entity_poly.pdbx_strand_id
1 'polypeptide(L)'
;MGSLTETPWIYAMVALSVLLDVFLPVLPSGVLVITAATAAAAGSATGQVPRDVPDIISLTLCAAAASVLGDLVAYRLAWRGGERLARAIARSRRLTSAQERLGQALARGGGALVILARFAPAGRSVVSLGAGAAHRRARDFLPWSALAGLTWAAYSVALGYYGGQWLGTTWLATGVSVLALFGAGAAAAYVMRRPAKAS
;
A
#
# COMPACT_ATOMS: atom_id res chain seq x y z
N MET A 1 26.74 -10.41 -22.43
CA MET A 1 26.49 -9.02 -21.98
C MET A 1 24.97 -8.73 -21.94
N GLY A 2 24.16 -9.54 -21.29
CA GLY A 2 22.70 -9.40 -21.27
C GLY A 2 22.04 -9.40 -19.90
N SER A 3 22.80 -9.50 -18.81
CA SER A 3 22.23 -9.85 -17.50
C SER A 3 22.10 -8.71 -16.48
N LEU A 4 22.49 -7.48 -16.81
CA LEU A 4 22.37 -6.34 -15.89
C LEU A 4 21.10 -5.48 -16.12
N THR A 5 20.31 -5.80 -17.14
CA THR A 5 19.15 -4.99 -17.53
C THR A 5 17.81 -5.54 -17.09
N GLU A 6 17.71 -6.80 -16.68
CA GLU A 6 16.40 -7.43 -16.41
C GLU A 6 15.93 -7.25 -14.95
N THR A 7 16.81 -7.37 -13.98
CA THR A 7 16.47 -7.21 -12.56
C THR A 7 15.96 -5.80 -12.17
N PRO A 8 16.58 -4.69 -12.65
CA PRO A 8 16.12 -3.36 -12.28
C PRO A 8 14.72 -3.01 -12.81
N TRP A 9 14.28 -3.61 -13.92
CA TRP A 9 12.95 -3.36 -14.47
C TRP A 9 11.82 -3.85 -13.57
N ILE A 10 11.99 -4.97 -12.87
CA ILE A 10 10.99 -5.50 -11.94
C ILE A 10 10.77 -4.51 -10.80
N TYR A 11 11.86 -4.01 -10.20
CA TYR A 11 11.77 -2.99 -9.15
C TYR A 11 11.15 -1.69 -9.65
N ALA A 12 11.51 -1.25 -10.86
CA ALA A 12 10.94 -0.05 -11.47
C ALA A 12 9.44 -0.20 -11.74
N MET A 13 9.00 -1.34 -12.26
CA MET A 13 7.58 -1.62 -12.48
C MET A 13 6.80 -1.70 -11.17
N VAL A 14 7.33 -2.39 -10.16
CA VAL A 14 6.73 -2.45 -8.83
C VAL A 14 6.65 -1.06 -8.22
N ALA A 15 7.75 -0.31 -8.24
CA ALA A 15 7.79 1.04 -7.68
C ALA A 15 6.78 1.96 -8.37
N LEU A 16 6.76 1.96 -9.70
CA LEU A 16 5.82 2.77 -10.48
C LEU A 16 4.37 2.40 -10.22
N SER A 17 4.06 1.10 -10.20
CA SER A 17 2.71 0.61 -9.90
C SER A 17 2.26 1.01 -8.49
N VAL A 18 3.13 0.83 -7.49
CA VAL A 18 2.84 1.20 -6.10
C VAL A 18 2.70 2.71 -5.95
N LEU A 19 3.50 3.50 -6.65
CA LEU A 19 3.41 4.96 -6.63
C LEU A 19 2.09 5.45 -7.24
N LEU A 20 1.71 4.89 -8.41
CA LEU A 20 0.50 5.29 -9.13
C LEU A 20 -0.79 4.81 -8.46
N ASP A 21 -0.73 3.74 -7.68
CA ASP A 21 -1.88 3.14 -7.00
C ASP A 21 -2.61 4.13 -6.06
N VAL A 22 -1.91 5.13 -5.52
CA VAL A 22 -2.54 6.18 -4.71
C VAL A 22 -3.50 7.05 -5.52
N PHE A 23 -3.28 7.20 -6.81
CA PHE A 23 -4.12 7.98 -7.72
C PHE A 23 -5.15 7.13 -8.45
N LEU A 24 -4.76 5.89 -8.76
CA LEU A 24 -5.56 4.92 -9.49
C LEU A 24 -5.73 3.65 -8.65
N PRO A 25 -6.67 3.64 -7.70
CA PRO A 25 -6.84 2.52 -6.76
C PRO A 25 -7.34 1.22 -7.43
N VAL A 26 -7.43 1.21 -8.75
CA VAL A 26 -7.73 0.03 -9.58
C VAL A 26 -6.45 -0.72 -9.98
N LEU A 27 -5.27 -0.08 -9.83
CA LEU A 27 -4.01 -0.74 -10.17
C LEU A 27 -3.73 -1.90 -9.21
N PRO A 28 -3.41 -3.10 -9.76
CA PRO A 28 -3.18 -4.29 -8.94
C PRO A 28 -1.75 -4.32 -8.36
N SER A 29 -1.34 -3.22 -7.69
CA SER A 29 0.02 -3.10 -7.14
C SER A 29 0.36 -4.22 -6.17
N GLY A 30 -0.61 -4.65 -5.34
CA GLY A 30 -0.46 -5.79 -4.45
C GLY A 30 -0.24 -7.11 -5.17
N VAL A 31 -0.92 -7.31 -6.31
CA VAL A 31 -0.73 -8.50 -7.14
C VAL A 31 0.68 -8.54 -7.71
N LEU A 32 1.20 -7.41 -8.19
CA LEU A 32 2.57 -7.34 -8.73
C LEU A 32 3.62 -7.64 -7.66
N VAL A 33 3.45 -7.09 -6.44
CA VAL A 33 4.37 -7.37 -5.31
C VAL A 33 4.31 -8.86 -4.93
N ILE A 34 3.11 -9.43 -4.80
CA ILE A 34 2.92 -10.85 -4.48
C ILE A 34 3.55 -11.73 -5.56
N THR A 35 3.30 -11.45 -6.85
CA THR A 35 3.84 -12.23 -7.95
C THR A 35 5.38 -12.18 -7.98
N ALA A 36 5.97 -11.00 -7.79
CA ALA A 36 7.41 -10.85 -7.71
C ALA A 36 8.01 -11.63 -6.53
N ALA A 37 7.34 -11.61 -5.36
CA ALA A 37 7.78 -12.37 -4.18
C ALA A 37 7.61 -13.89 -4.36
N THR A 38 6.56 -14.34 -5.06
CA THR A 38 6.37 -15.76 -5.39
C THR A 38 7.46 -16.24 -6.34
N ALA A 39 7.86 -15.43 -7.32
CA ALA A 39 8.98 -15.74 -8.20
C ALA A 39 10.30 -15.82 -7.43
N ALA A 40 10.51 -14.94 -6.43
CA ALA A 40 11.66 -15.01 -5.54
C ALA A 40 11.72 -16.32 -4.74
N ALA A 41 10.57 -16.81 -4.27
CA ALA A 41 10.48 -18.11 -3.58
C ALA A 41 10.86 -19.27 -4.49
N ALA A 42 10.47 -19.23 -5.77
CA ALA A 42 10.83 -20.26 -6.75
C ALA A 42 12.34 -20.38 -6.94
N GLY A 43 13.03 -19.26 -7.08
CA GLY A 43 14.49 -19.24 -7.22
C GLY A 43 15.21 -19.81 -6.00
N SER A 44 14.68 -19.56 -4.80
CA SER A 44 15.24 -20.07 -3.55
C SER A 44 15.08 -21.58 -3.40
N ALA A 45 13.97 -22.14 -3.88
CA ALA A 45 13.66 -23.57 -3.75
C ALA A 45 14.55 -24.46 -4.64
N THR A 46 15.06 -23.94 -5.75
CA THR A 46 15.91 -24.69 -6.69
C THR A 46 17.38 -24.69 -6.33
N GLY A 47 17.78 -23.98 -5.26
CA GLY A 47 19.19 -23.83 -4.85
C GLY A 47 20.06 -23.03 -5.84
N GLN A 48 19.53 -22.73 -6.99
CA GLN A 48 20.10 -21.82 -7.99
C GLN A 48 19.27 -20.54 -7.93
N VAL A 49 19.71 -19.56 -7.16
CA VAL A 49 19.12 -18.23 -7.22
C VAL A 49 19.47 -17.67 -8.60
N PRO A 50 18.53 -17.66 -9.55
CA PRO A 50 18.79 -17.00 -10.83
C PRO A 50 19.10 -15.54 -10.50
N ARG A 51 20.10 -14.97 -11.16
CA ARG A 51 20.49 -13.55 -10.97
C ARG A 51 19.35 -12.56 -11.23
N ASP A 52 18.27 -13.06 -11.78
CA ASP A 52 17.08 -12.29 -12.21
C ASP A 52 15.93 -12.32 -11.19
N VAL A 53 16.10 -13.01 -10.04
CA VAL A 53 15.08 -13.08 -8.99
C VAL A 53 15.25 -11.91 -8.03
N PRO A 54 14.20 -11.12 -7.76
CA PRO A 54 14.29 -10.00 -6.85
C PRO A 54 14.61 -10.47 -5.43
N ASP A 55 15.57 -9.80 -4.80
CA ASP A 55 15.83 -9.99 -3.37
C ASP A 55 14.64 -9.47 -2.56
N ILE A 56 14.17 -10.29 -1.61
CA ILE A 56 12.97 -10.04 -0.81
C ILE A 56 13.08 -8.74 -0.01
N ILE A 57 14.27 -8.48 0.56
CA ILE A 57 14.51 -7.27 1.36
C ILE A 57 14.46 -6.06 0.45
N SER A 58 15.17 -6.10 -0.68
CA SER A 58 15.20 -5.03 -1.67
C SER A 58 13.80 -4.78 -2.26
N LEU A 59 13.01 -5.83 -2.52
CA LEU A 59 11.64 -5.72 -3.00
C LEU A 59 10.73 -5.05 -1.96
N THR A 60 10.84 -5.45 -0.69
CA THR A 60 10.07 -4.87 0.41
C THR A 60 10.40 -3.39 0.59
N LEU A 61 11.69 -3.05 0.61
CA LEU A 61 12.15 -1.67 0.78
C LEU A 61 11.75 -0.80 -0.42
N CYS A 62 11.88 -1.31 -1.64
CA CYS A 62 11.47 -0.64 -2.86
C CYS A 62 9.96 -0.34 -2.85
N ALA A 63 9.13 -1.34 -2.55
CA ALA A 63 7.68 -1.18 -2.46
C ALA A 63 7.28 -0.20 -1.34
N ALA A 64 7.92 -0.29 -0.17
CA ALA A 64 7.67 0.63 0.94
C ALA A 64 8.08 2.07 0.60
N ALA A 65 9.26 2.28 0.01
CA ALA A 65 9.74 3.60 -0.40
C ALA A 65 8.83 4.22 -1.48
N ALA A 66 8.50 3.46 -2.52
CA ALA A 66 7.57 3.91 -3.57
C ALA A 66 6.21 4.28 -3.00
N SER A 67 5.77 3.53 -1.99
CA SER A 67 4.54 3.78 -1.28
C SER A 67 4.57 5.13 -0.54
N VAL A 68 5.60 5.39 0.25
CA VAL A 68 5.76 6.65 0.98
C VAL A 68 5.87 7.83 0.03
N LEU A 69 6.61 7.66 -1.07
CA LEU A 69 6.72 8.68 -2.12
C LEU A 69 5.36 9.00 -2.74
N GLY A 70 4.58 7.97 -3.09
CA GLY A 70 3.22 8.16 -3.62
C GLY A 70 2.32 8.91 -2.64
N ASP A 71 2.34 8.53 -1.36
CA ASP A 71 1.57 9.19 -0.31
C ASP A 71 2.01 10.65 -0.13
N LEU A 72 3.33 10.92 -0.17
CA LEU A 72 3.87 12.27 -0.08
C LEU A 72 3.47 13.14 -1.28
N VAL A 73 3.48 12.59 -2.48
CA VAL A 73 3.04 13.30 -3.70
C VAL A 73 1.55 13.61 -3.60
N ALA A 74 0.72 12.63 -3.24
CA ALA A 74 -0.73 12.83 -3.05
C ALA A 74 -1.01 13.87 -1.96
N TYR A 75 -0.33 13.77 -0.82
CA TYR A 75 -0.41 14.75 0.26
C TYR A 75 -0.04 16.15 -0.23
N ARG A 76 1.08 16.32 -0.95
CA ARG A 76 1.52 17.63 -1.46
C ARG A 76 0.61 18.20 -2.53
N LEU A 77 0.08 17.37 -3.41
CA LEU A 77 -0.91 17.79 -4.40
C LEU A 77 -2.19 18.28 -3.73
N ALA A 78 -2.66 17.55 -2.72
CA ALA A 78 -3.83 17.94 -1.95
C ALA A 78 -3.58 19.23 -1.13
N TRP A 79 -2.40 19.35 -0.53
CA TRP A 79 -1.99 20.56 0.18
C TRP A 79 -1.98 21.79 -0.73
N ARG A 80 -1.45 21.65 -1.96
CA ARG A 80 -1.41 22.74 -2.96
C ARG A 80 -2.72 22.96 -3.68
N GLY A 81 -3.60 21.95 -3.71
CA GLY A 81 -4.87 21.97 -4.42
C GLY A 81 -5.89 22.99 -3.89
N GLY A 82 -5.63 23.54 -2.69
CA GLY A 82 -6.35 24.66 -2.10
C GLY A 82 -7.88 24.50 -2.15
N GLU A 83 -8.57 25.63 -2.36
CA GLU A 83 -10.04 25.70 -2.39
C GLU A 83 -10.72 24.84 -3.46
N ARG A 84 -10.07 24.57 -4.60
CA ARG A 84 -10.67 23.75 -5.66
C ARG A 84 -10.87 22.31 -5.19
N LEU A 85 -9.86 21.75 -4.56
CA LEU A 85 -9.93 20.39 -4.03
C LEU A 85 -10.86 20.33 -2.80
N ALA A 86 -10.79 21.31 -1.92
CA ALA A 86 -11.69 21.43 -0.77
C ALA A 86 -13.16 21.47 -1.22
N ARG A 87 -13.50 22.25 -2.25
CA ARG A 87 -14.84 22.30 -2.84
C ARG A 87 -15.25 20.96 -3.48
N ALA A 88 -14.32 20.28 -4.15
CA ALA A 88 -14.60 18.96 -4.74
C ALA A 88 -14.89 17.91 -3.66
N ILE A 89 -14.13 17.90 -2.57
CA ILE A 89 -14.34 17.02 -1.42
C ILE A 89 -15.68 17.35 -0.73
N ALA A 90 -15.98 18.65 -0.52
CA ALA A 90 -17.21 19.11 0.13
C ALA A 90 -18.48 18.73 -0.64
N ARG A 91 -18.40 18.51 -1.95
CA ARG A 91 -19.52 18.02 -2.78
C ARG A 91 -19.89 16.56 -2.51
N SER A 92 -19.01 15.79 -1.87
CA SER A 92 -19.24 14.37 -1.57
C SER A 92 -19.35 14.14 -0.07
N ARG A 93 -20.58 13.86 0.42
CA ARG A 93 -20.82 13.53 1.83
C ARG A 93 -19.91 12.40 2.34
N ARG A 94 -19.59 11.42 1.48
CA ARG A 94 -18.70 10.29 1.84
C ARG A 94 -17.27 10.75 2.05
N LEU A 95 -16.75 11.64 1.20
CA LEU A 95 -15.40 12.17 1.33
C LEU A 95 -15.28 13.12 2.52
N THR A 96 -16.27 13.98 2.75
CA THR A 96 -16.31 14.86 3.91
C THR A 96 -16.33 14.05 5.22
N SER A 97 -17.22 13.07 5.34
CA SER A 97 -17.26 12.22 6.54
C SER A 97 -15.98 11.42 6.75
N ALA A 98 -15.35 10.93 5.67
CA ALA A 98 -14.08 10.24 5.75
C ALA A 98 -12.94 11.18 6.20
N GLN A 99 -12.93 12.41 5.71
CA GLN A 99 -11.95 13.43 6.09
C GLN A 99 -12.10 13.85 7.56
N GLU A 100 -13.34 14.07 8.03
CA GLU A 100 -13.63 14.38 9.43
C GLU A 100 -13.19 13.26 10.39
N ARG A 101 -13.56 12.02 10.07
CA ARG A 101 -13.15 10.84 10.85
C ARG A 101 -11.64 10.68 10.89
N LEU A 102 -10.97 10.86 9.74
CA LEU A 102 -9.51 10.83 9.66
C LEU A 102 -8.89 11.95 10.49
N GLY A 103 -9.42 13.18 10.38
CA GLY A 103 -8.96 14.33 11.15
C GLY A 103 -9.05 14.09 12.66
N GLN A 104 -10.18 13.57 13.13
CA GLN A 104 -10.38 13.21 14.54
C GLN A 104 -9.45 12.08 14.99
N ALA A 105 -9.28 11.04 14.17
CA ALA A 105 -8.43 9.91 14.50
C ALA A 105 -6.95 10.30 14.56
N LEU A 106 -6.47 11.10 13.63
CA LEU A 106 -5.10 11.64 13.66
C LEU A 106 -4.88 12.58 14.84
N ALA A 107 -5.89 13.39 15.21
CA ALA A 107 -5.82 14.28 16.37
C ALA A 107 -5.73 13.52 17.70
N ARG A 108 -6.34 12.33 17.77
CA ARG A 108 -6.31 11.45 18.96
C ARG A 108 -5.11 10.51 18.99
N GLY A 109 -4.11 10.71 18.15
CA GLY A 109 -2.94 9.81 18.03
C GLY A 109 -3.24 8.50 17.30
N GLY A 110 -4.31 8.45 16.54
CA GLY A 110 -4.81 7.26 15.83
C GLY A 110 -4.02 6.89 14.59
N GLY A 111 -2.68 6.78 14.68
CA GLY A 111 -1.84 6.27 13.59
C GLY A 111 -2.24 4.86 13.14
N ALA A 112 -2.83 4.07 14.04
CA ALA A 112 -3.41 2.78 13.70
C ALA A 112 -4.46 2.87 12.57
N LEU A 113 -5.23 3.96 12.49
CA LEU A 113 -6.19 4.17 11.41
C LEU A 113 -5.49 4.34 10.05
N VAL A 114 -4.33 4.99 10.02
CA VAL A 114 -3.53 5.14 8.79
C VAL A 114 -3.06 3.78 8.31
N ILE A 115 -2.63 2.92 9.24
CA ILE A 115 -2.20 1.55 8.92
C ILE A 115 -3.38 0.71 8.41
N LEU A 116 -4.51 0.73 9.13
CA LEU A 116 -5.71 -0.03 8.75
C LEU A 116 -6.29 0.46 7.41
N ALA A 117 -6.32 1.77 7.18
CA ALA A 117 -6.79 2.34 5.93
C ALA A 117 -5.99 1.86 4.72
N ARG A 118 -4.73 1.48 4.92
CA ARG A 118 -3.88 0.95 3.86
C ARG A 118 -4.40 -0.34 3.24
N PHE A 119 -5.03 -1.17 4.05
CA PHE A 119 -5.61 -2.44 3.61
C PHE A 119 -7.02 -2.28 3.03
N ALA A 120 -7.69 -1.14 3.27
CA ALA A 120 -9.01 -0.88 2.73
C ALA A 120 -8.94 -0.37 1.28
N PRO A 121 -9.89 -0.78 0.41
CA PRO A 121 -9.97 -0.25 -0.95
C PRO A 121 -10.06 1.28 -0.95
N ALA A 122 -9.19 1.94 -1.72
CA ALA A 122 -9.05 3.40 -1.80
C ALA A 122 -8.71 4.11 -0.45
N GLY A 123 -8.56 3.36 0.66
CA GLY A 123 -8.29 3.93 1.97
C GLY A 123 -6.98 4.72 2.01
N ARG A 124 -5.95 4.21 1.33
CA ARG A 124 -4.68 4.89 1.15
C ARG A 124 -4.85 6.29 0.52
N SER A 125 -5.55 6.36 -0.60
CA SER A 125 -5.79 7.62 -1.32
C SER A 125 -6.56 8.62 -0.46
N VAL A 126 -7.61 8.15 0.22
CA VAL A 126 -8.42 8.98 1.12
C VAL A 126 -7.58 9.56 2.26
N VAL A 127 -6.71 8.75 2.86
CA VAL A 127 -5.86 9.18 3.97
C VAL A 127 -4.81 10.18 3.50
N SER A 128 -4.10 9.90 2.41
CA SER A 128 -3.01 10.76 1.92
C SER A 128 -3.54 12.10 1.39
N LEU A 129 -4.59 12.06 0.56
CA LEU A 129 -5.25 13.27 0.06
C LEU A 129 -5.97 14.03 1.18
N GLY A 130 -6.63 13.33 2.09
CA GLY A 130 -7.33 13.92 3.23
C GLY A 130 -6.40 14.63 4.20
N ALA A 131 -5.24 14.05 4.51
CA ALA A 131 -4.22 14.68 5.35
C ALA A 131 -3.68 15.95 4.71
N GLY A 132 -3.43 15.94 3.39
CA GLY A 132 -3.00 17.11 2.63
C GLY A 132 -4.05 18.21 2.60
N ALA A 133 -5.29 17.87 2.27
CA ALA A 133 -6.41 18.82 2.21
C ALA A 133 -6.77 19.42 3.57
N ALA A 134 -6.59 18.66 4.66
CA ALA A 134 -6.77 19.14 6.03
C ALA A 134 -5.56 19.95 6.55
N HIS A 135 -4.56 20.22 5.73
CA HIS A 135 -3.35 20.97 6.08
C HIS A 135 -2.67 20.42 7.35
N ARG A 136 -2.68 19.08 7.54
CA ARG A 136 -1.99 18.42 8.65
C ARG A 136 -0.47 18.50 8.45
N ARG A 137 0.30 18.67 9.52
CA ARG A 137 1.76 18.72 9.42
C ARG A 137 2.31 17.42 8.87
N ALA A 138 3.19 17.51 7.89
CA ALA A 138 3.80 16.31 7.27
C ALA A 138 4.50 15.40 8.30
N ARG A 139 5.14 15.98 9.32
CA ARG A 139 5.79 15.25 10.41
C ARG A 139 4.84 14.39 11.24
N ASP A 140 3.56 14.72 11.28
CA ASP A 140 2.56 13.97 12.05
C ASP A 140 1.93 12.85 11.21
N PHE A 141 1.98 12.96 9.87
CA PHE A 141 1.42 12.00 8.93
C PHE A 141 2.46 11.02 8.36
N LEU A 142 3.65 11.51 7.96
CA LEU A 142 4.65 10.70 7.25
C LEU A 142 5.14 9.48 8.03
N PRO A 143 5.42 9.53 9.35
CA PRO A 143 5.86 8.34 10.09
C PRO A 143 4.83 7.22 10.05
N TRP A 144 3.55 7.56 10.17
CA TRP A 144 2.46 6.58 10.10
C TRP A 144 2.24 6.05 8.68
N SER A 145 2.39 6.90 7.66
CA SER A 145 2.38 6.46 6.26
C SER A 145 3.56 5.53 5.95
N ALA A 146 4.75 5.83 6.47
CA ALA A 146 5.92 4.99 6.30
C ALA A 146 5.73 3.62 6.98
N LEU A 147 5.24 3.60 8.23
CA LEU A 147 4.93 2.37 8.94
C LEU A 147 3.84 1.56 8.24
N ALA A 148 2.79 2.22 7.77
CA ALA A 148 1.73 1.58 7.01
C ALA A 148 2.23 0.99 5.68
N GLY A 149 3.08 1.73 4.97
CA GLY A 149 3.71 1.28 3.73
C GLY A 149 4.61 0.07 3.95
N LEU A 150 5.44 0.10 4.97
CA LEU A 150 6.33 -1.01 5.33
C LEU A 150 5.53 -2.25 5.75
N THR A 151 4.52 -2.09 6.61
CA THR A 151 3.65 -3.19 7.05
C THR A 151 2.93 -3.83 5.87
N TRP A 152 2.39 -3.04 4.96
CA TRP A 152 1.72 -3.53 3.77
C TRP A 152 2.69 -4.24 2.81
N ALA A 153 3.86 -3.67 2.56
CA ALA A 153 4.87 -4.27 1.69
C ALA A 153 5.38 -5.60 2.27
N ALA A 154 5.75 -5.62 3.56
CA ALA A 154 6.19 -6.83 4.25
C ALA A 154 5.10 -7.91 4.24
N TYR A 155 3.85 -7.55 4.50
CA TYR A 155 2.72 -8.47 4.45
C TYR A 155 2.52 -9.05 3.03
N SER A 156 2.55 -8.21 1.99
CA SER A 156 2.38 -8.64 0.60
C SER A 156 3.52 -9.54 0.13
N VAL A 157 4.75 -9.18 0.48
CA VAL A 157 5.94 -10.00 0.17
C VAL A 157 5.90 -11.32 0.92
N ALA A 158 5.54 -11.31 2.21
CA ALA A 158 5.41 -12.54 3.01
C ALA A 158 4.36 -13.48 2.42
N LEU A 159 3.19 -12.96 2.03
CA LEU A 159 2.15 -13.75 1.37
C LEU A 159 2.66 -14.40 0.07
N GLY A 160 3.36 -13.64 -0.77
CA GLY A 160 3.91 -14.17 -2.02
C GLY A 160 4.98 -15.21 -1.77
N TYR A 161 5.92 -14.95 -0.87
CA TYR A 161 7.05 -15.82 -0.58
C TYR A 161 6.62 -17.13 0.08
N TYR A 162 5.89 -17.05 1.19
CA TYR A 162 5.41 -18.27 1.89
C TYR A 162 4.35 -19.01 1.08
N GLY A 163 3.48 -18.26 0.37
CA GLY A 163 2.53 -18.87 -0.56
C GLY A 163 3.24 -19.69 -1.65
N GLY A 164 4.32 -19.13 -2.21
CA GLY A 164 5.16 -19.82 -3.18
C GLY A 164 5.87 -21.05 -2.62
N GLN A 165 6.35 -21.00 -1.38
CA GLN A 165 7.01 -22.13 -0.73
C GLN A 165 6.05 -23.28 -0.36
N TRP A 166 4.86 -22.97 0.14
CA TRP A 166 3.94 -23.98 0.66
C TRP A 166 3.02 -24.57 -0.41
N LEU A 167 2.60 -23.77 -1.37
CA LEU A 167 1.65 -24.17 -2.43
C LEU A 167 2.34 -24.44 -3.77
N GLY A 168 3.66 -24.32 -3.82
CA GLY A 168 4.45 -24.35 -5.06
C GLY A 168 4.30 -23.03 -5.84
N THR A 169 5.08 -22.90 -6.92
CA THR A 169 5.11 -21.70 -7.77
C THR A 169 3.98 -21.66 -8.80
N THR A 170 2.84 -22.21 -8.46
CA THR A 170 1.67 -22.31 -9.32
C THR A 170 0.83 -21.03 -9.21
N TRP A 171 0.01 -20.80 -10.24
CA TRP A 171 -1.01 -19.74 -10.22
C TRP A 171 -1.94 -19.82 -8.98
N LEU A 172 -2.09 -21.01 -8.38
CA LEU A 172 -2.85 -21.22 -7.16
C LEU A 172 -2.22 -20.49 -5.96
N ALA A 173 -0.89 -20.54 -5.80
CA ALA A 173 -0.19 -19.83 -4.72
C ALA A 173 -0.43 -18.32 -4.81
N THR A 174 -0.29 -17.75 -6.01
CA THR A 174 -0.58 -16.33 -6.24
C THR A 174 -2.06 -16.03 -5.98
N GLY A 175 -2.97 -16.88 -6.46
CA GLY A 175 -4.41 -16.70 -6.26
C GLY A 175 -4.81 -16.70 -4.78
N VAL A 176 -4.32 -17.66 -3.99
CA VAL A 176 -4.58 -17.74 -2.54
C VAL A 176 -4.00 -16.52 -1.82
N SER A 177 -2.78 -16.09 -2.17
CA SER A 177 -2.14 -14.92 -1.58
C SER A 177 -2.90 -13.62 -1.90
N VAL A 178 -3.38 -13.49 -3.12
CA VAL A 178 -4.22 -12.35 -3.53
C VAL A 178 -5.55 -12.35 -2.78
N LEU A 179 -6.20 -13.51 -2.64
CA LEU A 179 -7.44 -13.62 -1.85
C LEU A 179 -7.21 -13.27 -0.38
N ALA A 180 -6.08 -13.68 0.20
CA ALA A 180 -5.71 -13.31 1.58
C ALA A 180 -5.49 -11.80 1.72
N LEU A 181 -4.87 -11.14 0.72
CA LEU A 181 -4.71 -9.69 0.70
C LEU A 181 -6.07 -8.97 0.67
N PHE A 182 -6.98 -9.40 -0.20
CA PHE A 182 -8.34 -8.84 -0.26
C PHE A 182 -9.14 -9.13 1.00
N GLY A 183 -8.98 -10.32 1.60
CA GLY A 183 -9.60 -10.67 2.87
C GLY A 183 -9.15 -9.75 4.01
N ALA A 184 -7.84 -9.47 4.10
CA ALA A 184 -7.30 -8.48 5.05
C ALA A 184 -7.87 -7.09 4.82
N GLY A 185 -8.00 -6.67 3.55
CA GLY A 185 -8.62 -5.40 3.17
C GLY A 185 -10.09 -5.31 3.59
N ALA A 186 -10.86 -6.37 3.35
CA ALA A 186 -12.26 -6.45 3.77
C ALA A 186 -12.41 -6.42 5.30
N ALA A 187 -11.56 -7.15 6.02
CA ALA A 187 -11.52 -7.14 7.48
C ALA A 187 -11.19 -5.75 8.04
N ALA A 188 -10.17 -5.07 7.49
CA ALA A 188 -9.81 -3.72 7.86
C ALA A 188 -10.97 -2.73 7.61
N ALA A 189 -11.63 -2.83 6.45
CA ALA A 189 -12.79 -2.01 6.12
C ALA A 189 -13.97 -2.26 7.08
N TYR A 190 -14.20 -3.52 7.47
CA TYR A 190 -15.22 -3.89 8.43
C TYR A 190 -14.93 -3.31 9.82
N VAL A 191 -13.69 -3.42 10.31
CA VAL A 191 -13.27 -2.85 11.60
C VAL A 191 -13.45 -1.33 11.62
N MET A 192 -13.06 -0.65 10.53
CA MET A 192 -13.22 0.81 10.42
C MET A 192 -14.69 1.28 10.36
N ARG A 193 -15.61 0.41 9.93
CA ARG A 193 -17.06 0.73 9.89
C ARG A 193 -17.75 0.52 11.23
N ARG A 194 -17.15 -0.21 12.16
CA ARG A 194 -17.74 -0.39 13.50
C ARG A 194 -17.75 0.96 14.23
N PRO A 195 -18.90 1.41 14.75
CA PRO A 195 -18.94 2.60 15.60
C PRO A 195 -18.08 2.31 16.84
N ALA A 196 -17.23 3.27 17.22
CA ALA A 196 -16.52 3.18 18.49
C ALA A 196 -17.60 3.03 19.58
N LYS A 197 -17.53 1.93 20.35
CA LYS A 197 -18.38 1.80 21.53
C LYS A 197 -18.10 3.01 22.40
N ALA A 198 -19.12 3.84 22.62
CA ALA A 198 -19.07 4.90 23.60
C ALA A 198 -18.87 4.22 24.98
N SER A 199 -17.69 4.38 25.54
CA SER A 199 -17.37 4.07 26.93
C SER A 199 -17.51 5.33 27.74
#